data_d2c40206e2bd20dba0ab13460d73d0da
#
_entry.id   d2c40206e2bd20dba0ab13460d73d0da
#
_cell.length_a   1.000
_cell.length_b   1.000
_cell.length_c   1.000
_cell.angle_alpha   90.00
_cell.angle_beta   90.00
_cell.angle_gamma   90.00
#
_symmetry.space_group_name_H-M   'P 1'
#
loop_
_entity.id
_entity.type
_entity.pdbx_description
1 polymer ?
#
loop_
_entity_poly.entity_id
_entity_poly.type
_entity_poly.pdbx_seq_one_letter_code
_entity_poly.pdbx_strand_id
1 'polypeptide(L)'
;MIYLDYSANTPADPAVLDAYVAAERRYIANPNSTHIAGQEARAEMERVTTSIAAHLGVQPAEIIYTSGASEANNLAVKGIAQASRHIGRHIISTQLEHSSVGASLSVLQNQGYEIDLLNINRDGRVDLDQLRELMRDDTILVAVCAVDSELGTIQPIQEIAGIVKPYPGCRLHVDATQAVGKTDLWMDGVDTMSFTAHKFYGVNGIGALYKRRGLVIEPQISGGASTTIYRSGTPTLGLAVSLDAALTKALDGQAARTAHVQVLHDRLLAALRGYSLVRVNSPEHAVPHILNVSVTGVKGTRFQQTLSERGVCVSVKSACSSDGMPSKAVFAVSRDRRNALSSWRISLSHLTTEEEIDGFLQAFDTCYKFLTNKEN
;
A
#
# COMPACT_ATOMS: atom_id res chain seq x y z
N MET A 1 -16.94 -9.83 17.61
CA MET A 1 -16.23 -8.68 17.01
C MET A 1 -16.15 -8.95 15.53
N ILE A 2 -16.57 -8.00 14.70
CA ILE A 2 -16.52 -8.11 13.24
C ILE A 2 -15.39 -7.20 12.77
N TYR A 3 -14.35 -7.78 12.14
CA TYR A 3 -13.18 -7.03 11.72
C TYR A 3 -13.19 -6.81 10.20
N LEU A 4 -13.45 -5.58 9.78
CA LEU A 4 -13.52 -5.14 8.39
C LEU A 4 -12.53 -3.99 8.11
N ASP A 5 -11.33 -4.08 8.70
CA ASP A 5 -10.25 -3.10 8.52
C ASP A 5 -8.92 -3.75 8.04
N TYR A 6 -9.03 -4.78 7.19
CA TYR A 6 -7.89 -5.53 6.67
C TYR A 6 -6.90 -4.71 5.82
N SER A 7 -7.33 -3.56 5.29
CA SER A 7 -6.40 -2.62 4.62
C SER A 7 -5.50 -1.86 5.60
N ALA A 8 -5.89 -1.76 6.89
CA ALA A 8 -5.02 -1.19 7.92
C ALA A 8 -4.00 -2.22 8.40
N ASN A 9 -4.43 -3.43 8.73
CA ASN A 9 -3.56 -4.53 9.14
C ASN A 9 -4.27 -5.87 8.91
N THR A 10 -3.53 -6.90 8.51
CA THR A 10 -4.02 -8.27 8.44
C THR A 10 -3.47 -9.08 9.61
N PRO A 11 -4.18 -10.11 10.12
CA PRO A 11 -3.58 -11.08 11.03
C PRO A 11 -2.46 -11.82 10.29
N ALA A 12 -1.37 -12.14 10.99
CA ALA A 12 -0.35 -12.99 10.41
C ALA A 12 -0.89 -14.41 10.21
N ASP A 13 -0.64 -14.98 9.03
CA ASP A 13 -1.02 -16.38 8.74
C ASP A 13 -0.25 -17.33 9.66
N PRO A 14 -0.90 -18.35 10.26
CA PRO A 14 -0.23 -19.28 11.16
C PRO A 14 1.03 -19.94 10.57
N ALA A 15 1.01 -20.35 9.30
CA ALA A 15 2.18 -20.92 8.64
C ALA A 15 3.32 -19.93 8.45
N VAL A 16 3.01 -18.64 8.31
CA VAL A 16 4.02 -17.56 8.26
C VAL A 16 4.66 -17.35 9.64
N LEU A 17 3.87 -17.42 10.71
CA LEU A 17 4.39 -17.38 12.09
C LEU A 17 5.28 -18.58 12.39
N ASP A 18 4.85 -19.79 11.99
CA ASP A 18 5.64 -21.01 12.16
C ASP A 18 6.97 -20.93 11.40
N ALA A 19 6.97 -20.43 10.17
CA ALA A 19 8.18 -20.23 9.38
C ALA A 19 9.13 -19.23 10.05
N TYR A 20 8.61 -18.11 10.56
CA TYR A 20 9.36 -17.13 11.33
C TYR A 20 10.04 -17.76 12.56
N VAL A 21 9.26 -18.44 13.39
CA VAL A 21 9.75 -19.06 14.63
C VAL A 21 10.77 -20.16 14.34
N ALA A 22 10.54 -20.96 13.29
CA ALA A 22 11.47 -22.01 12.87
C ALA A 22 12.82 -21.42 12.42
N ALA A 23 12.80 -20.34 11.66
CA ALA A 23 14.01 -19.64 11.21
C ALA A 23 14.79 -19.03 12.38
N GLU A 24 14.12 -18.35 13.31
CA GLU A 24 14.74 -17.75 14.51
C GLU A 24 15.38 -18.80 15.42
N ARG A 25 14.77 -19.99 15.55
CA ARG A 25 15.33 -21.11 16.34
C ARG A 25 16.52 -21.77 15.67
N ARG A 26 16.53 -21.84 14.35
CA ARG A 26 17.56 -22.56 13.58
C ARG A 26 18.82 -21.70 13.32
N TYR A 27 18.63 -20.44 12.97
CA TYR A 27 19.71 -19.57 12.49
C TYR A 27 20.05 -18.50 13.54
N ILE A 28 20.90 -18.88 14.51
CA ILE A 28 21.31 -17.98 15.59
C ILE A 28 22.43 -17.01 15.21
N ALA A 29 23.09 -17.24 14.06
CA ALA A 29 24.26 -16.50 13.65
C ALA A 29 23.92 -15.33 12.70
N ASN A 30 24.73 -14.27 12.77
CA ASN A 30 24.66 -13.20 11.80
C ASN A 30 25.06 -13.72 10.40
N PRO A 31 24.24 -13.53 9.36
CA PRO A 31 24.57 -13.93 7.98
C PRO A 31 25.86 -13.33 7.42
N ASN A 32 26.37 -12.26 8.02
CA ASN A 32 27.66 -11.63 7.63
C ASN A 32 28.87 -12.27 8.29
N SER A 33 28.69 -13.20 9.24
CA SER A 33 29.79 -13.92 9.88
C SER A 33 30.42 -14.95 8.93
N THR A 34 31.75 -15.11 9.03
CA THR A 34 32.53 -16.00 8.15
C THR A 34 32.59 -17.45 8.60
N HIS A 35 32.21 -17.73 9.87
CA HIS A 35 32.16 -19.10 10.41
C HIS A 35 30.95 -19.86 9.86
N ILE A 36 30.94 -21.20 10.03
CA ILE A 36 29.98 -22.11 9.42
C ILE A 36 28.52 -21.73 9.70
N ALA A 37 28.17 -21.39 10.93
CA ALA A 37 26.79 -21.00 11.26
C ALA A 37 26.36 -19.69 10.56
N GLY A 38 27.28 -18.74 10.34
CA GLY A 38 27.01 -17.52 9.54
C GLY A 38 26.83 -17.83 8.07
N GLN A 39 27.60 -18.78 7.52
CA GLN A 39 27.46 -19.24 6.14
C GLN A 39 26.13 -19.93 5.89
N GLU A 40 25.66 -20.78 6.84
CA GLU A 40 24.33 -21.40 6.78
C GLU A 40 23.21 -20.35 6.80
N ALA A 41 23.31 -19.37 7.69
CA ALA A 41 22.34 -18.26 7.75
C ALA A 41 22.34 -17.41 6.46
N ARG A 42 23.51 -17.20 5.87
CA ARG A 42 23.65 -16.49 4.57
C ARG A 42 23.01 -17.29 3.44
N ALA A 43 23.26 -18.60 3.36
CA ALA A 43 22.67 -19.46 2.34
C ALA A 43 21.14 -19.43 2.39
N GLU A 44 20.56 -19.43 3.59
CA GLU A 44 19.11 -19.29 3.75
C GLU A 44 18.62 -17.90 3.35
N MET A 45 19.34 -16.83 3.71
CA MET A 45 19.01 -15.45 3.26
C MET A 45 19.01 -15.32 1.73
N GLU A 46 20.00 -15.93 1.07
CA GLU A 46 20.08 -15.97 -0.39
C GLU A 46 18.94 -16.77 -1.01
N ARG A 47 18.58 -17.90 -0.42
CA ARG A 47 17.46 -18.74 -0.86
C ARG A 47 16.14 -17.95 -0.82
N VAL A 48 15.80 -17.33 0.32
CA VAL A 48 14.54 -16.57 0.45
C VAL A 48 14.52 -15.32 -0.42
N THR A 49 15.68 -14.66 -0.58
CA THR A 49 15.78 -13.50 -1.49
C THR A 49 15.58 -13.91 -2.94
N THR A 50 16.10 -15.08 -3.34
CA THR A 50 15.90 -15.64 -4.68
C THR A 50 14.42 -16.00 -4.91
N SER A 51 13.74 -16.57 -3.91
CA SER A 51 12.30 -16.86 -3.97
C SER A 51 11.46 -15.60 -4.14
N ILE A 52 11.69 -14.58 -3.30
CA ILE A 52 11.00 -13.28 -3.40
C ILE A 52 11.21 -12.64 -4.78
N ALA A 53 12.46 -12.64 -5.26
CA ALA A 53 12.80 -12.10 -6.57
C ALA A 53 12.11 -12.85 -7.72
N ALA A 54 12.04 -14.18 -7.64
CA ALA A 54 11.34 -15.00 -8.62
C ALA A 54 9.86 -14.69 -8.70
N HIS A 55 9.19 -14.50 -7.55
CA HIS A 55 7.78 -14.09 -7.49
C HIS A 55 7.51 -12.74 -8.16
N LEU A 56 8.47 -11.83 -8.13
CA LEU A 56 8.36 -10.51 -8.76
C LEU A 56 8.92 -10.49 -10.20
N GLY A 57 9.52 -11.59 -10.68
CA GLY A 57 10.15 -11.64 -11.99
C GLY A 57 11.43 -10.79 -12.10
N VAL A 58 12.17 -10.60 -11.00
CA VAL A 58 13.36 -9.73 -10.90
C VAL A 58 14.59 -10.51 -10.39
N GLN A 59 15.74 -9.85 -10.29
CA GLN A 59 16.96 -10.47 -9.77
C GLN A 59 17.07 -10.32 -8.24
N PRO A 60 17.69 -11.28 -7.52
CA PRO A 60 17.88 -11.19 -6.07
C PRO A 60 18.55 -9.91 -5.60
N ALA A 61 19.54 -9.41 -6.35
CA ALA A 61 20.26 -8.17 -6.03
C ALA A 61 19.41 -6.89 -6.15
N GLU A 62 18.18 -7.01 -6.64
CA GLU A 62 17.22 -5.91 -6.77
C GLU A 62 16.27 -5.80 -5.57
N ILE A 63 16.38 -6.71 -4.60
CA ILE A 63 15.56 -6.73 -3.39
C ILE A 63 16.33 -6.09 -2.22
N ILE A 64 15.74 -5.06 -1.61
CA ILE A 64 16.26 -4.40 -0.42
C ILE A 64 15.24 -4.59 0.70
N TYR A 65 15.63 -5.27 1.78
CA TYR A 65 14.78 -5.44 2.95
C TYR A 65 14.69 -4.14 3.76
N THR A 66 13.49 -3.83 4.22
CA THR A 66 13.18 -2.65 5.03
C THR A 66 12.29 -3.05 6.20
N SER A 67 12.10 -2.15 7.17
CA SER A 67 11.17 -2.38 8.29
C SER A 67 9.69 -2.31 7.86
N GLY A 68 9.41 -1.95 6.62
CA GLY A 68 8.08 -1.82 6.05
C GLY A 68 8.04 -0.84 4.87
N ALA A 69 6.87 -0.70 4.26
CA ALA A 69 6.69 0.18 3.10
C ALA A 69 7.02 1.65 3.40
N SER A 70 6.83 2.12 4.63
CA SER A 70 7.19 3.50 4.99
C SER A 70 8.69 3.77 4.86
N GLU A 71 9.55 2.85 5.31
CA GLU A 71 10.99 2.93 5.08
C GLU A 71 11.32 2.79 3.59
N ALA A 72 10.71 1.82 2.91
CA ALA A 72 10.91 1.59 1.49
C ALA A 72 10.56 2.83 0.64
N ASN A 73 9.43 3.48 0.90
CA ASN A 73 9.01 4.71 0.23
C ASN A 73 9.99 5.87 0.51
N ASN A 74 10.42 6.05 1.75
CA ASN A 74 11.43 7.07 2.10
C ASN A 74 12.75 6.83 1.37
N LEU A 75 13.22 5.58 1.34
CA LEU A 75 14.44 5.19 0.65
C LEU A 75 14.34 5.44 -0.87
N ALA A 76 13.22 5.06 -1.48
CA ALA A 76 13.00 5.27 -2.91
C ALA A 76 12.89 6.75 -3.25
N VAL A 77 11.92 7.47 -2.66
CA VAL A 77 11.59 8.85 -3.02
C VAL A 77 12.75 9.80 -2.73
N LYS A 78 13.28 9.76 -1.50
CA LYS A 78 14.39 10.64 -1.12
C LYS A 78 15.71 10.19 -1.76
N GLY A 79 15.96 8.88 -1.81
CA GLY A 79 17.19 8.32 -2.38
C GLY A 79 17.32 8.59 -3.86
N ILE A 80 16.24 8.47 -4.65
CA ILE A 80 16.21 8.83 -6.07
C ILE A 80 16.43 10.33 -6.24
N ALA A 81 15.67 11.17 -5.50
CA ALA A 81 15.76 12.62 -5.62
C ALA A 81 17.19 13.13 -5.34
N GLN A 82 17.81 12.63 -4.28
CA GLN A 82 19.18 13.03 -3.90
C GLN A 82 20.23 12.56 -4.92
N ALA A 83 20.12 11.33 -5.42
CA ALA A 83 21.01 10.80 -6.43
C ALA A 83 20.88 11.51 -7.78
N SER A 84 19.67 11.97 -8.13
CA SER A 84 19.34 12.59 -9.42
C SER A 84 19.41 14.11 -9.42
N ARG A 85 19.86 14.76 -8.33
CA ARG A 85 19.92 16.22 -8.17
C ARG A 85 20.73 16.95 -9.24
N HIS A 86 21.62 16.24 -9.92
CA HIS A 86 22.43 16.76 -11.04
C HIS A 86 21.67 16.77 -12.38
N ILE A 87 20.56 16.05 -12.48
CA ILE A 87 19.66 15.99 -13.64
C ILE A 87 18.59 17.08 -13.52
N GLY A 88 17.95 17.15 -12.36
CA GLY A 88 16.87 18.09 -12.11
C GLY A 88 16.33 18.02 -10.68
N ARG A 89 15.24 18.75 -10.46
CA ARG A 89 14.55 18.82 -9.15
C ARG A 89 13.03 18.75 -9.26
N HIS A 90 12.51 18.39 -10.41
CA HIS A 90 11.07 18.28 -10.60
C HIS A 90 10.60 16.85 -10.33
N ILE A 91 9.51 16.72 -9.54
CA ILE A 91 8.91 15.47 -9.13
C ILE A 91 7.40 15.55 -9.35
N ILE A 92 6.82 14.52 -9.94
CA ILE A 92 5.38 14.37 -10.14
C ILE A 92 4.85 13.27 -9.22
N SER A 93 3.71 13.53 -8.56
CA SER A 93 3.07 12.56 -7.68
C SER A 93 1.56 12.76 -7.64
N THR A 94 0.86 12.18 -6.66
CA THR A 94 -0.59 12.31 -6.52
C THR A 94 -1.02 12.70 -5.11
N GLN A 95 -2.31 13.08 -4.97
CA GLN A 95 -2.93 13.28 -3.66
C GLN A 95 -3.39 11.97 -3.00
N LEU A 96 -3.32 10.84 -3.73
CA LEU A 96 -3.73 9.52 -3.26
C LEU A 96 -2.65 8.81 -2.44
N GLU A 97 -1.42 9.34 -2.47
CA GLU A 97 -0.26 8.69 -1.88
C GLU A 97 -0.37 8.54 -0.35
N HIS A 98 0.16 7.43 0.13
CA HIS A 98 0.34 7.24 1.57
C HIS A 98 1.20 8.34 2.18
N SER A 99 0.98 8.65 3.47
CA SER A 99 1.71 9.71 4.20
C SER A 99 3.24 9.57 4.13
N SER A 100 3.77 8.35 4.00
CA SER A 100 5.23 8.13 3.86
C SER A 100 5.79 8.66 2.53
N VAL A 101 5.01 8.68 1.45
CA VAL A 101 5.37 9.33 0.18
C VAL A 101 5.13 10.85 0.31
N GLY A 102 3.94 11.28 0.71
CA GLY A 102 3.59 12.69 0.81
C GLY A 102 4.50 13.47 1.76
N ALA A 103 4.85 12.91 2.93
CA ALA A 103 5.79 13.55 3.86
C ALA A 103 7.21 13.60 3.30
N SER A 104 7.64 12.57 2.55
CA SER A 104 8.94 12.58 1.86
C SER A 104 9.01 13.69 0.81
N LEU A 105 7.93 13.87 0.03
CA LEU A 105 7.81 14.96 -0.93
C LEU A 105 7.83 16.34 -0.26
N SER A 106 7.15 16.49 0.89
CA SER A 106 7.19 17.76 1.65
C SER A 106 8.60 18.08 2.17
N VAL A 107 9.36 17.08 2.60
CA VAL A 107 10.78 17.27 2.98
C VAL A 107 11.61 17.72 1.78
N LEU A 108 11.43 17.10 0.61
CA LEU A 108 12.14 17.48 -0.60
C LEU A 108 11.74 18.88 -1.09
N GLN A 109 10.46 19.25 -1.00
CA GLN A 109 10.00 20.59 -1.31
C GLN A 109 10.69 21.66 -0.47
N ASN A 110 10.87 21.40 0.83
CA ASN A 110 11.64 22.28 1.72
C ASN A 110 13.14 22.35 1.36
N GLN A 111 13.64 21.39 0.59
CA GLN A 111 15.01 21.37 0.05
C GLN A 111 15.12 21.96 -1.37
N GLY A 112 14.05 22.58 -1.86
CA GLY A 112 14.02 23.26 -3.15
C GLY A 112 13.70 22.36 -4.35
N TYR A 113 13.05 21.20 -4.12
CA TYR A 113 12.45 20.42 -5.19
C TYR A 113 11.07 20.96 -5.52
N GLU A 114 10.72 20.95 -6.80
CA GLU A 114 9.41 21.30 -7.33
C GLU A 114 8.52 20.05 -7.37
N ILE A 115 7.34 20.14 -6.77
CA ILE A 115 6.42 19.00 -6.66
C ILE A 115 5.11 19.34 -7.36
N ASP A 116 4.81 18.63 -8.43
CA ASP A 116 3.51 18.70 -9.10
C ASP A 116 2.65 17.51 -8.71
N LEU A 117 1.37 17.78 -8.44
CA LEU A 117 0.39 16.76 -8.09
C LEU A 117 -0.62 16.58 -9.22
N LEU A 118 -0.69 15.36 -9.74
CA LEU A 118 -1.64 15.00 -10.79
C LEU A 118 -3.08 15.13 -10.30
N ASN A 119 -3.92 15.58 -11.19
CA ASN A 119 -5.36 15.51 -11.02
C ASN A 119 -5.81 14.05 -10.99
N ILE A 120 -6.89 13.83 -10.24
CA ILE A 120 -7.56 12.55 -10.20
C ILE A 120 -8.89 12.67 -10.91
N ASN A 121 -9.13 11.79 -11.87
CA ASN A 121 -10.36 11.69 -12.61
C ASN A 121 -11.50 11.18 -11.73
N ARG A 122 -12.75 11.27 -12.20
CA ARG A 122 -13.93 10.82 -11.44
C ARG A 122 -13.93 9.32 -11.18
N ASP A 123 -13.22 8.55 -11.99
CA ASP A 123 -13.02 7.12 -11.82
C ASP A 123 -11.89 6.77 -10.84
N GLY A 124 -11.27 7.76 -10.19
CA GLY A 124 -10.20 7.61 -9.22
C GLY A 124 -8.82 7.38 -9.80
N ARG A 125 -8.66 7.34 -11.12
CA ARG A 125 -7.37 7.22 -11.81
C ARG A 125 -6.71 8.56 -12.01
N VAL A 126 -5.38 8.56 -12.10
CA VAL A 126 -4.60 9.74 -12.46
C VAL A 126 -4.94 10.22 -13.88
N ASP A 127 -4.88 11.52 -14.10
CA ASP A 127 -5.01 12.13 -15.41
C ASP A 127 -3.72 11.92 -16.20
N LEU A 128 -3.76 10.99 -17.18
CA LEU A 128 -2.61 10.65 -18.01
C LEU A 128 -2.25 11.76 -19.02
N ASP A 129 -3.20 12.56 -19.44
CA ASP A 129 -2.92 13.68 -20.35
C ASP A 129 -2.19 14.78 -19.59
N GLN A 130 -2.63 15.11 -18.37
CA GLN A 130 -1.89 16.01 -17.50
C GLN A 130 -0.49 15.48 -17.18
N LEU A 131 -0.33 14.15 -16.96
CA LEU A 131 1.01 13.58 -16.76
C LEU A 131 1.92 13.89 -17.96
N ARG A 132 1.43 13.71 -19.21
CA ARG A 132 2.21 14.03 -20.41
C ARG A 132 2.59 15.52 -20.49
N GLU A 133 1.67 16.40 -20.11
CA GLU A 133 1.89 17.86 -20.12
C GLU A 133 2.91 18.32 -19.07
N LEU A 134 2.95 17.65 -17.90
CA LEU A 134 3.86 17.98 -16.80
C LEU A 134 5.25 17.38 -16.96
N MET A 135 5.44 16.34 -17.80
CA MET A 135 6.76 15.74 -18.02
C MET A 135 7.72 16.72 -18.67
N ARG A 136 8.90 16.87 -18.06
CA ARG A 136 9.98 17.77 -18.48
C ARG A 136 11.33 17.02 -18.48
N ASP A 137 12.33 17.58 -19.14
CA ASP A 137 13.68 17.01 -19.17
C ASP A 137 14.34 16.98 -17.78
N ASP A 138 13.96 17.90 -16.88
CA ASP A 138 14.41 17.97 -15.50
C ASP A 138 13.48 17.22 -14.50
N THR A 139 12.48 16.49 -14.99
CA THR A 139 11.68 15.58 -14.16
C THR A 139 12.51 14.35 -13.80
N ILE A 140 12.71 14.12 -12.50
CA ILE A 140 13.57 13.05 -11.99
C ILE A 140 12.80 11.88 -11.38
N LEU A 141 11.54 12.10 -11.02
CA LEU A 141 10.71 11.10 -10.35
C LEU A 141 9.24 11.28 -10.65
N VAL A 142 8.57 10.19 -10.99
CA VAL A 142 7.12 10.02 -10.89
C VAL A 142 6.87 9.00 -9.77
N ALA A 143 6.09 9.38 -8.74
CA ALA A 143 5.79 8.52 -7.59
C ALA A 143 4.27 8.35 -7.45
N VAL A 144 3.79 7.11 -7.60
CA VAL A 144 2.35 6.76 -7.57
C VAL A 144 2.10 5.46 -6.81
N CYS A 145 0.94 5.34 -6.17
CA CYS A 145 0.51 4.06 -5.61
C CYS A 145 -0.13 3.19 -6.71
N ALA A 146 0.07 1.87 -6.65
CA ALA A 146 -0.58 0.94 -7.58
C ALA A 146 -2.07 0.79 -7.28
N VAL A 147 -2.43 0.80 -5.99
CA VAL A 147 -3.82 0.75 -5.51
C VAL A 147 -3.99 1.78 -4.41
N ASP A 148 -4.96 2.66 -4.56
CA ASP A 148 -5.31 3.63 -3.52
C ASP A 148 -5.84 2.94 -2.26
N SER A 149 -5.37 3.37 -1.11
CA SER A 149 -5.68 2.72 0.16
C SER A 149 -7.06 3.07 0.74
N GLU A 150 -7.72 4.11 0.24
CA GLU A 150 -9.04 4.56 0.71
C GLU A 150 -10.18 4.16 -0.24
N LEU A 151 -9.99 4.33 -1.56
CA LEU A 151 -10.99 4.03 -2.58
C LEU A 151 -10.83 2.63 -3.19
N GLY A 152 -9.63 2.03 -3.10
CA GLY A 152 -9.30 0.78 -3.76
C GLY A 152 -9.01 0.91 -5.26
N THR A 153 -8.93 2.11 -5.78
CA THR A 153 -8.71 2.36 -7.22
C THR A 153 -7.38 1.77 -7.69
N ILE A 154 -7.42 0.98 -8.75
CA ILE A 154 -6.23 0.47 -9.43
C ILE A 154 -5.71 1.55 -10.39
N GLN A 155 -4.47 1.98 -10.21
CA GLN A 155 -3.85 2.99 -11.07
C GLN A 155 -3.27 2.38 -12.34
N PRO A 156 -3.25 3.10 -13.46
CA PRO A 156 -2.81 2.61 -14.77
C PRO A 156 -1.27 2.62 -14.87
N ILE A 157 -0.59 1.76 -14.10
CA ILE A 157 0.89 1.76 -13.98
C ILE A 157 1.57 1.48 -15.32
N GLN A 158 0.99 0.63 -16.17
CA GLN A 158 1.52 0.33 -17.51
C GLN A 158 1.58 1.59 -18.38
N GLU A 159 0.50 2.34 -18.41
CA GLU A 159 0.39 3.58 -19.19
C GLU A 159 1.32 4.66 -18.63
N ILE A 160 1.40 4.79 -17.30
CA ILE A 160 2.33 5.71 -16.63
C ILE A 160 3.78 5.35 -16.99
N ALA A 161 4.16 4.08 -16.92
CA ALA A 161 5.49 3.61 -17.31
C ALA A 161 5.81 3.94 -18.77
N GLY A 162 4.81 3.80 -19.66
CA GLY A 162 4.94 4.18 -21.07
C GLY A 162 5.19 5.68 -21.28
N ILE A 163 4.57 6.54 -20.47
CA ILE A 163 4.77 8.00 -20.52
C ILE A 163 6.14 8.41 -19.95
N VAL A 164 6.60 7.73 -18.88
CA VAL A 164 7.92 7.99 -18.26
C VAL A 164 9.08 7.49 -19.10
N LYS A 165 8.92 6.41 -19.85
CA LYS A 165 9.97 5.73 -20.63
C LYS A 165 10.79 6.63 -21.55
N PRO A 166 10.21 7.63 -22.29
CA PRO A 166 10.99 8.55 -23.15
C PRO A 166 11.93 9.48 -22.37
N TYR A 167 11.82 9.58 -21.06
CA TYR A 167 12.59 10.49 -20.21
C TYR A 167 13.66 9.75 -19.42
N PRO A 168 14.89 9.59 -19.96
CA PRO A 168 15.92 8.72 -19.37
C PRO A 168 16.44 9.23 -18.01
N GLY A 169 16.21 10.50 -17.68
CA GLY A 169 16.50 11.10 -16.37
C GLY A 169 15.45 10.81 -15.29
N CYS A 170 14.22 10.49 -15.70
CA CYS A 170 13.10 10.25 -14.81
C CYS A 170 13.05 8.79 -14.31
N ARG A 171 12.60 8.57 -13.09
CA ARG A 171 12.38 7.26 -12.48
C ARG A 171 10.91 7.12 -12.11
N LEU A 172 10.39 5.88 -12.19
CA LEU A 172 9.05 5.54 -11.73
C LEU A 172 9.13 4.76 -10.43
N HIS A 173 8.60 5.33 -9.35
CA HIS A 173 8.37 4.67 -8.07
C HIS A 173 6.90 4.28 -7.93
N VAL A 174 6.64 3.04 -7.54
CA VAL A 174 5.30 2.50 -7.33
C VAL A 174 5.16 2.01 -5.88
N ASP A 175 4.23 2.59 -5.12
CA ASP A 175 3.82 2.02 -3.84
C ASP A 175 2.78 0.91 -4.08
N ALA A 176 3.20 -0.36 -4.00
CA ALA A 176 2.37 -1.54 -4.21
C ALA A 176 1.79 -2.12 -2.90
N THR A 177 1.84 -1.37 -1.81
CA THR A 177 1.42 -1.82 -0.47
C THR A 177 0.01 -2.40 -0.45
N GLN A 178 -0.92 -1.83 -1.20
CA GLN A 178 -2.29 -2.33 -1.30
C GLN A 178 -2.54 -3.22 -2.54
N ALA A 179 -1.54 -3.42 -3.38
CA ALA A 179 -1.67 -4.21 -4.61
C ALA A 179 -1.29 -5.68 -4.42
N VAL A 180 -0.21 -5.95 -3.66
CA VAL A 180 0.32 -7.32 -3.45
C VAL A 180 -0.77 -8.27 -2.94
N GLY A 181 -0.99 -9.37 -3.66
CA GLY A 181 -1.98 -10.40 -3.35
C GLY A 181 -3.45 -10.00 -3.57
N LYS A 182 -3.70 -8.83 -4.19
CA LYS A 182 -5.07 -8.33 -4.49
C LYS A 182 -5.29 -8.04 -5.98
N THR A 183 -4.22 -7.69 -6.70
CA THR A 183 -4.23 -7.45 -8.14
C THR A 183 -2.86 -7.79 -8.72
N ASP A 184 -2.78 -7.93 -10.04
CA ASP A 184 -1.52 -8.17 -10.73
C ASP A 184 -0.56 -6.98 -10.58
N LEU A 185 0.71 -7.29 -10.47
CA LEU A 185 1.77 -6.29 -10.35
C LEU A 185 2.40 -6.03 -11.72
N TRP A 186 2.43 -4.79 -12.15
CA TRP A 186 3.12 -4.38 -13.36
C TRP A 186 4.56 -3.98 -13.03
N MET A 187 5.56 -4.68 -13.60
CA MET A 187 6.98 -4.45 -13.29
C MET A 187 7.75 -3.78 -14.43
N ASP A 188 7.27 -3.92 -15.68
CA ASP A 188 8.00 -3.35 -16.83
C ASP A 188 7.98 -1.82 -16.80
N GLY A 189 9.17 -1.21 -16.91
CA GLY A 189 9.35 0.24 -16.80
C GLY A 189 9.26 0.81 -15.37
N VAL A 190 9.04 -0.01 -14.35
CA VAL A 190 9.09 0.41 -12.95
C VAL A 190 10.55 0.37 -12.44
N ASP A 191 11.00 1.47 -11.85
CA ASP A 191 12.36 1.59 -11.31
C ASP A 191 12.47 1.15 -9.86
N THR A 192 11.43 1.42 -9.06
CA THR A 192 11.33 1.00 -7.67
C THR A 192 9.90 0.66 -7.29
N MET A 193 9.71 -0.38 -6.46
CA MET A 193 8.40 -0.76 -5.94
C MET A 193 8.50 -1.12 -4.46
N SER A 194 7.63 -0.55 -3.64
CA SER A 194 7.58 -0.79 -2.19
C SER A 194 6.39 -1.66 -1.81
N PHE A 195 6.58 -2.53 -0.79
CA PHE A 195 5.51 -3.33 -0.19
C PHE A 195 5.86 -3.76 1.23
N THR A 196 4.87 -4.24 2.00
CA THR A 196 5.05 -4.65 3.40
C THR A 196 4.17 -5.84 3.77
N ALA A 197 4.75 -6.78 4.52
CA ALA A 197 4.15 -8.09 4.79
C ALA A 197 2.78 -8.03 5.49
N HIS A 198 2.58 -7.11 6.44
CA HIS A 198 1.34 -7.01 7.22
C HIS A 198 0.10 -6.57 6.41
N LYS A 199 0.23 -6.31 5.12
CA LYS A 199 -0.90 -6.05 4.22
C LYS A 199 -1.36 -7.28 3.44
N PHE A 200 -0.60 -8.38 3.54
CA PHE A 200 -0.90 -9.65 2.91
C PHE A 200 -0.58 -10.86 3.82
N TYR A 201 -0.99 -10.74 5.09
CA TYR A 201 -0.95 -11.80 6.11
C TYR A 201 0.45 -12.22 6.58
N GLY A 202 1.45 -11.35 6.40
CA GLY A 202 2.76 -11.47 6.98
C GLY A 202 2.87 -10.79 8.36
N VAL A 203 4.03 -10.94 8.99
CA VAL A 203 4.31 -10.29 10.27
C VAL A 203 4.60 -8.79 10.10
N ASN A 204 4.34 -8.00 11.15
CA ASN A 204 4.75 -6.59 11.20
C ASN A 204 6.28 -6.46 11.29
N GLY A 205 6.81 -5.32 10.85
CA GLY A 205 8.23 -5.01 11.00
C GLY A 205 9.12 -5.47 9.84
N ILE A 206 8.53 -5.95 8.74
CA ILE A 206 9.24 -6.30 7.51
C ILE A 206 8.50 -5.82 6.28
N GLY A 207 9.26 -5.29 5.32
CA GLY A 207 8.85 -4.96 3.98
C GLY A 207 10.05 -5.06 3.04
N ALA A 208 9.85 -4.72 1.79
CA ALA A 208 10.92 -4.65 0.81
C ALA A 208 10.73 -3.50 -0.16
N LEU A 209 11.85 -3.07 -0.70
CA LEU A 209 11.95 -2.22 -1.87
C LEU A 209 12.55 -3.04 -3.01
N TYR A 210 11.81 -3.27 -4.08
CA TYR A 210 12.40 -3.59 -5.36
C TYR A 210 13.11 -2.34 -5.89
N LYS A 211 14.35 -2.50 -6.35
CA LYS A 211 15.16 -1.45 -6.96
C LYS A 211 15.81 -1.98 -8.23
N ARG A 212 15.40 -1.48 -9.38
CA ARG A 212 15.94 -1.91 -10.69
C ARG A 212 17.46 -1.91 -10.72
N ARG A 213 18.04 -2.95 -11.31
CA ARG A 213 19.49 -3.08 -11.50
C ARG A 213 20.04 -1.84 -12.21
N GLY A 214 21.17 -1.35 -11.71
CA GLY A 214 21.83 -0.16 -12.26
C GLY A 214 21.25 1.19 -11.80
N LEU A 215 20.06 1.23 -11.16
CA LEU A 215 19.59 2.44 -10.54
C LEU A 215 20.44 2.79 -9.31
N VAL A 216 20.90 4.03 -9.22
CA VAL A 216 21.59 4.57 -8.05
C VAL A 216 20.59 5.32 -7.20
N ILE A 217 20.57 5.03 -5.91
CA ILE A 217 19.80 5.77 -4.89
C ILE A 217 20.71 6.11 -3.72
N GLU A 218 20.50 7.24 -3.07
CA GLU A 218 21.24 7.59 -1.84
C GLU A 218 20.65 6.84 -0.64
N PRO A 219 21.51 6.18 0.18
CA PRO A 219 21.06 5.51 1.40
C PRO A 219 20.43 6.51 2.39
N GLN A 220 19.32 6.11 3.01
CA GLN A 220 18.69 6.90 4.08
C GLN A 220 19.12 6.42 5.48
N ILE A 221 19.66 5.20 5.57
CA ILE A 221 20.24 4.63 6.78
C ILE A 221 21.69 4.29 6.48
N SER A 222 22.61 5.12 6.99
CA SER A 222 24.05 4.97 6.78
C SER A 222 24.66 3.94 7.73
N GLY A 223 25.77 3.28 7.29
CA GLY A 223 26.50 2.32 8.09
C GLY A 223 27.33 1.36 7.21
N GLY A 224 27.68 0.21 7.77
CA GLY A 224 28.42 -0.82 7.02
C GLY A 224 27.58 -1.49 5.93
N ALA A 225 28.22 -1.93 4.85
CA ALA A 225 27.59 -2.79 3.88
C ALA A 225 27.26 -4.14 4.53
N SER A 226 26.00 -4.56 4.41
CA SER A 226 25.51 -5.82 4.93
C SER A 226 24.96 -6.67 3.78
N THR A 227 23.64 -6.72 3.60
CA THR A 227 23.04 -7.34 2.41
C THR A 227 23.12 -6.40 1.20
N THR A 228 23.16 -5.08 1.44
CA THR A 228 23.21 -4.06 0.39
C THR A 228 23.87 -2.77 0.91
N ILE A 229 24.46 -1.99 0.00
CA ILE A 229 25.01 -0.66 0.30
C ILE A 229 23.91 0.40 0.49
N TYR A 230 22.65 0.11 0.16
CA TYR A 230 21.55 1.07 0.18
C TYR A 230 20.82 1.12 1.53
N ARG A 231 20.97 0.09 2.36
CA ARG A 231 20.34 0.00 3.67
C ARG A 231 21.23 -0.77 4.63
N SER A 232 21.83 -0.06 5.57
CA SER A 232 22.69 -0.64 6.60
C SER A 232 21.88 -1.34 7.69
N GLY A 233 22.49 -2.29 8.36
CA GLY A 233 21.97 -3.02 9.52
C GLY A 233 22.13 -4.51 9.38
N THR A 234 22.15 -5.21 10.52
CA THR A 234 22.19 -6.68 10.54
C THR A 234 20.95 -7.25 9.82
N PRO A 235 21.14 -8.21 8.90
CA PRO A 235 20.02 -8.85 8.21
C PRO A 235 19.07 -9.56 9.19
N THR A 236 17.78 -9.34 9.03
CA THR A 236 16.73 -9.94 9.86
C THR A 236 16.23 -11.22 9.20
N LEU A 237 17.01 -12.31 9.28
CA LEU A 237 16.75 -13.54 8.52
C LEU A 237 15.35 -14.11 8.78
N GLY A 238 14.94 -14.25 10.05
CA GLY A 238 13.61 -14.78 10.36
C GLY A 238 12.47 -13.94 9.76
N LEU A 239 12.60 -12.61 9.79
CA LEU A 239 11.63 -11.72 9.14
C LEU A 239 11.66 -11.88 7.61
N ALA A 240 12.82 -12.06 6.99
CA ALA A 240 12.92 -12.30 5.54
C ALA A 240 12.27 -13.63 5.15
N VAL A 241 12.46 -14.70 5.94
CA VAL A 241 11.77 -16.00 5.76
C VAL A 241 10.26 -15.82 5.87
N SER A 242 9.79 -15.04 6.85
CA SER A 242 8.36 -14.76 7.01
C SER A 242 7.77 -13.96 5.85
N LEU A 243 8.52 -13.01 5.30
CA LEU A 243 8.12 -12.24 4.13
C LEU A 243 7.97 -13.12 2.89
N ASP A 244 8.94 -14.03 2.65
CA ASP A 244 8.90 -15.00 1.57
C ASP A 244 7.67 -15.91 1.67
N ALA A 245 7.43 -16.48 2.85
CA ALA A 245 6.27 -17.33 3.10
C ALA A 245 4.94 -16.57 2.89
N ALA A 246 4.84 -15.33 3.35
CA ALA A 246 3.65 -14.51 3.18
C ALA A 246 3.42 -14.12 1.72
N LEU A 247 4.48 -13.72 0.99
CA LEU A 247 4.41 -13.34 -0.41
C LEU A 247 3.99 -14.52 -1.29
N THR A 248 4.60 -15.69 -1.09
CA THR A 248 4.25 -16.93 -1.79
C THR A 248 2.75 -17.23 -1.63
N LYS A 249 2.25 -17.27 -0.38
CA LYS A 249 0.83 -17.53 -0.12
C LYS A 249 -0.09 -16.46 -0.68
N ALA A 250 0.35 -15.20 -0.71
CA ALA A 250 -0.45 -14.11 -1.23
C ALA A 250 -0.64 -14.22 -2.74
N LEU A 251 0.44 -14.52 -3.48
CA LEU A 251 0.40 -14.60 -4.94
C LEU A 251 -0.23 -15.90 -5.43
N ASP A 252 0.12 -17.04 -4.86
CA ASP A 252 -0.48 -18.35 -5.22
C ASP A 252 -1.98 -18.38 -4.94
N GLY A 253 -2.43 -17.74 -3.88
CA GLY A 253 -3.83 -17.68 -3.48
C GLY A 253 -4.63 -16.52 -4.07
N GLN A 254 -4.03 -15.60 -4.81
CA GLN A 254 -4.63 -14.33 -5.22
C GLN A 254 -5.97 -14.52 -5.93
N ALA A 255 -6.03 -15.33 -6.96
CA ALA A 255 -7.24 -15.52 -7.77
C ALA A 255 -8.42 -16.06 -6.94
N ALA A 256 -8.20 -17.10 -6.14
CA ALA A 256 -9.23 -17.69 -5.30
C ALA A 256 -9.71 -16.73 -4.19
N ARG A 257 -8.77 -16.03 -3.55
CA ARG A 257 -9.07 -15.03 -2.52
C ARG A 257 -9.86 -13.85 -3.09
N THR A 258 -9.46 -13.34 -4.25
CA THR A 258 -10.16 -12.24 -4.91
C THR A 258 -11.56 -12.66 -5.32
N ALA A 259 -11.76 -13.86 -5.85
CA ALA A 259 -13.09 -14.37 -6.20
C ALA A 259 -14.02 -14.47 -4.97
N HIS A 260 -13.52 -14.98 -3.84
CA HIS A 260 -14.28 -15.02 -2.60
C HIS A 260 -14.67 -13.61 -2.12
N VAL A 261 -13.70 -12.71 -2.07
CA VAL A 261 -13.93 -11.32 -1.64
C VAL A 261 -14.89 -10.58 -2.57
N GLN A 262 -14.86 -10.87 -3.88
CA GLN A 262 -15.77 -10.26 -4.84
C GLN A 262 -17.24 -10.59 -4.53
N VAL A 263 -17.55 -11.83 -4.18
CA VAL A 263 -18.92 -12.24 -3.80
C VAL A 263 -19.41 -11.47 -2.58
N LEU A 264 -18.56 -11.35 -1.54
CA LEU A 264 -18.89 -10.61 -0.32
C LEU A 264 -19.03 -9.09 -0.58
N HIS A 265 -18.14 -8.55 -1.41
CA HIS A 265 -18.18 -7.15 -1.84
C HIS A 265 -19.49 -6.83 -2.56
N ASP A 266 -19.89 -7.66 -3.54
CA ASP A 266 -21.09 -7.40 -4.33
C ASP A 266 -22.36 -7.47 -3.47
N ARG A 267 -22.42 -8.42 -2.55
CA ARG A 267 -23.50 -8.52 -1.56
C ARG A 267 -23.57 -7.26 -0.69
N LEU A 268 -22.44 -6.82 -0.17
CA LEU A 268 -22.33 -5.63 0.65
C LEU A 268 -22.74 -4.37 -0.11
N LEU A 269 -22.23 -4.22 -1.33
CA LEU A 269 -22.53 -3.08 -2.20
C LEU A 269 -24.02 -3.01 -2.55
N ALA A 270 -24.63 -4.15 -2.89
CA ALA A 270 -26.07 -4.22 -3.19
C ALA A 270 -26.92 -3.79 -1.99
N ALA A 271 -26.59 -4.26 -0.78
CA ALA A 271 -27.30 -3.90 0.43
C ALA A 271 -27.15 -2.40 0.76
N LEU A 272 -25.94 -1.85 0.68
CA LEU A 272 -25.67 -0.45 1.00
C LEU A 272 -26.32 0.54 0.02
N ARG A 273 -26.46 0.16 -1.26
CA ARG A 273 -27.18 0.97 -2.28
C ARG A 273 -28.69 1.13 -1.97
N GLY A 274 -29.24 0.29 -1.10
CA GLY A 274 -30.62 0.41 -0.65
C GLY A 274 -30.90 1.59 0.30
N TYR A 275 -29.85 2.24 0.83
CA TYR A 275 -29.99 3.36 1.77
C TYR A 275 -29.86 4.71 1.07
N SER A 276 -30.87 5.54 1.11
CA SER A 276 -30.97 6.79 0.33
C SER A 276 -29.88 7.84 0.63
N LEU A 277 -29.28 7.83 1.82
CA LEU A 277 -28.21 8.75 2.22
C LEU A 277 -26.82 8.15 2.03
N VAL A 278 -26.71 6.89 1.60
CA VAL A 278 -25.42 6.26 1.33
C VAL A 278 -24.93 6.66 -0.07
N ARG A 279 -23.66 7.05 -0.13
CA ARG A 279 -22.92 7.24 -1.38
C ARG A 279 -21.74 6.27 -1.41
N VAL A 280 -21.58 5.56 -2.50
CA VAL A 280 -20.41 4.74 -2.78
C VAL A 280 -19.35 5.61 -3.44
N ASN A 281 -18.14 5.65 -2.86
CA ASN A 281 -17.03 6.46 -3.36
C ASN A 281 -16.01 5.63 -4.13
N SER A 282 -15.90 4.33 -3.86
CA SER A 282 -15.06 3.41 -4.62
C SER A 282 -15.58 3.27 -6.05
N PRO A 283 -14.71 3.37 -7.08
CA PRO A 283 -15.10 3.17 -8.48
C PRO A 283 -15.31 1.68 -8.80
N GLU A 284 -15.98 1.39 -9.93
CA GLU A 284 -16.30 0.02 -10.35
C GLU A 284 -15.05 -0.87 -10.60
N HIS A 285 -13.93 -0.26 -11.01
CA HIS A 285 -12.66 -0.97 -11.24
C HIS A 285 -11.72 -0.96 -10.02
N ALA A 286 -12.24 -0.70 -8.82
CA ALA A 286 -11.47 -0.85 -7.59
C ALA A 286 -11.25 -2.34 -7.26
N VAL A 287 -10.20 -2.62 -6.47
CA VAL A 287 -10.04 -3.97 -5.90
C VAL A 287 -11.23 -4.27 -4.98
N PRO A 288 -11.83 -5.47 -5.03
CA PRO A 288 -13.02 -5.79 -4.24
C PRO A 288 -12.74 -5.83 -2.73
N HIS A 289 -11.48 -5.83 -2.34
CA HIS A 289 -11.04 -5.81 -0.94
C HIS A 289 -11.33 -4.47 -0.23
N ILE A 290 -11.61 -3.39 -0.97
CA ILE A 290 -11.76 -2.03 -0.42
C ILE A 290 -13.05 -1.42 -0.93
N LEU A 291 -13.93 -1.04 0.00
CA LEU A 291 -15.16 -0.31 -0.29
C LEU A 291 -15.22 0.96 0.55
N ASN A 292 -15.22 2.11 -0.10
CA ASN A 292 -15.37 3.40 0.55
C ASN A 292 -16.79 3.92 0.37
N VAL A 293 -17.42 4.31 1.46
CA VAL A 293 -18.78 4.85 1.45
C VAL A 293 -18.88 6.09 2.32
N SER A 294 -19.89 6.89 2.06
CA SER A 294 -20.27 8.04 2.89
C SER A 294 -21.74 7.93 3.27
N VAL A 295 -22.10 8.40 4.47
CA VAL A 295 -23.49 8.63 4.85
C VAL A 295 -23.75 10.14 4.91
N THR A 296 -24.52 10.66 3.97
CA THR A 296 -24.75 12.09 3.80
C THR A 296 -25.27 12.72 5.09
N GLY A 297 -24.62 13.79 5.54
CA GLY A 297 -25.01 14.51 6.76
C GLY A 297 -24.39 13.96 8.05
N VAL A 298 -23.71 12.80 8.01
CA VAL A 298 -23.07 12.19 9.17
C VAL A 298 -21.55 12.21 8.97
N LYS A 299 -20.77 12.72 9.93
CA LYS A 299 -19.30 12.64 9.87
C LYS A 299 -18.84 11.19 9.89
N GLY A 300 -17.90 10.83 9.03
CA GLY A 300 -17.34 9.46 8.93
C GLY A 300 -16.79 8.97 10.28
N THR A 301 -16.11 9.84 11.05
CA THR A 301 -15.60 9.53 12.39
C THR A 301 -16.73 9.17 13.38
N ARG A 302 -17.87 9.87 13.31
CA ARG A 302 -19.02 9.58 14.17
C ARG A 302 -19.65 8.24 13.79
N PHE A 303 -19.79 7.97 12.50
CA PHE A 303 -20.33 6.70 12.00
C PHE A 303 -19.44 5.52 12.40
N GLN A 304 -18.15 5.64 12.19
CA GLN A 304 -17.14 4.64 12.55
C GLN A 304 -17.15 4.35 14.07
N GLN A 305 -17.19 5.40 14.91
CA GLN A 305 -17.27 5.24 16.36
C GLN A 305 -18.55 4.49 16.78
N THR A 306 -19.71 4.84 16.21
CA THR A 306 -20.98 4.20 16.52
C THR A 306 -21.02 2.73 16.09
N LEU A 307 -20.35 2.36 14.99
CA LEU A 307 -20.12 0.96 14.60
C LEU A 307 -19.18 0.24 15.57
N SER A 308 -18.10 0.89 15.99
CA SER A 308 -17.14 0.33 16.94
C SER A 308 -17.77 -0.01 18.29
N GLU A 309 -18.68 0.84 18.79
CA GLU A 309 -19.47 0.58 20.00
C GLU A 309 -20.37 -0.68 19.88
N ARG A 310 -20.60 -1.16 18.64
CA ARG A 310 -21.34 -2.39 18.33
C ARG A 310 -20.43 -3.56 17.90
N GLY A 311 -19.14 -3.42 18.17
CA GLY A 311 -18.16 -4.47 17.91
C GLY A 311 -17.76 -4.62 16.43
N VAL A 312 -17.99 -3.59 15.60
CA VAL A 312 -17.57 -3.56 14.18
C VAL A 312 -16.38 -2.63 13.99
N CYS A 313 -15.29 -3.15 13.44
CA CYS A 313 -14.05 -2.42 13.20
C CYS A 313 -13.97 -2.01 11.72
N VAL A 314 -13.95 -0.71 11.45
CA VAL A 314 -13.77 -0.09 10.13
C VAL A 314 -12.90 1.17 10.28
N SER A 315 -12.34 1.70 9.19
CA SER A 315 -11.50 2.92 9.21
C SER A 315 -12.16 4.09 8.51
N VAL A 316 -11.85 5.30 8.96
CA VAL A 316 -12.30 6.53 8.27
C VAL A 316 -11.40 6.87 7.09
N LYS A 317 -10.09 6.70 7.24
CA LYS A 317 -9.04 6.93 6.24
C LYS A 317 -7.82 6.08 6.59
N SER A 318 -6.66 6.32 5.96
CA SER A 318 -5.44 5.64 6.38
C SER A 318 -5.14 5.98 7.86
N ALA A 319 -4.72 4.99 8.63
CA ALA A 319 -4.50 5.11 10.08
C ALA A 319 -3.52 6.24 10.48
N CYS A 320 -2.68 6.69 9.55
CA CYS A 320 -1.67 7.73 9.75
C CYS A 320 -2.16 9.15 9.43
N SER A 321 -3.44 9.38 9.12
CA SER A 321 -3.95 10.71 8.78
C SER A 321 -4.56 11.42 9.98
N SER A 322 -4.38 12.76 10.06
CA SER A 322 -4.87 13.60 11.15
C SER A 322 -6.41 13.58 11.27
N ASP A 323 -6.92 13.54 12.50
CA ASP A 323 -8.34 13.57 12.79
C ASP A 323 -9.03 14.86 12.32
N GLY A 324 -10.28 14.74 11.88
CA GLY A 324 -11.13 15.88 11.55
C GLY A 324 -10.92 16.49 10.15
N MET A 325 -9.92 16.08 9.39
CA MET A 325 -9.73 16.54 8.01
C MET A 325 -10.50 15.66 7.01
N PRO A 326 -11.01 16.22 5.89
CA PRO A 326 -11.66 15.42 4.86
C PRO A 326 -10.69 14.42 4.23
N SER A 327 -11.20 13.28 3.74
CA SER A 327 -10.42 12.36 2.92
C SER A 327 -9.95 13.07 1.65
N LYS A 328 -8.63 13.04 1.41
CA LYS A 328 -8.04 13.63 0.19
C LYS A 328 -8.47 12.84 -1.05
N ALA A 329 -8.49 11.52 -0.96
CA ALA A 329 -8.88 10.64 -2.06
C ALA A 329 -10.35 10.87 -2.46
N VAL A 330 -11.29 10.83 -1.49
CA VAL A 330 -12.71 11.08 -1.76
C VAL A 330 -12.94 12.51 -2.26
N PHE A 331 -12.21 13.50 -1.72
CA PHE A 331 -12.31 14.88 -2.22
C PHE A 331 -11.78 15.02 -3.66
N ALA A 332 -10.67 14.36 -3.98
CA ALA A 332 -10.08 14.39 -5.33
C ALA A 332 -11.08 13.91 -6.39
N VAL A 333 -11.83 12.84 -6.09
CA VAL A 333 -12.81 12.23 -7.01
C VAL A 333 -14.14 12.98 -7.02
N SER A 334 -14.67 13.32 -5.84
CA SER A 334 -16.03 13.87 -5.72
C SER A 334 -16.12 15.38 -5.86
N ARG A 335 -15.01 16.11 -5.61
CA ARG A 335 -14.96 17.57 -5.45
C ARG A 335 -15.97 18.10 -4.41
N ASP A 336 -16.41 17.23 -3.53
CA ASP A 336 -17.40 17.52 -2.46
C ASP A 336 -16.75 17.33 -1.08
N ARG A 337 -16.43 18.44 -0.42
CA ARG A 337 -15.82 18.43 0.93
C ARG A 337 -16.74 17.79 1.97
N ARG A 338 -18.07 17.93 1.84
CA ARG A 338 -19.01 17.33 2.78
C ARG A 338 -19.03 15.81 2.63
N ASN A 339 -19.02 15.33 1.38
CA ASN A 339 -18.89 13.91 1.09
C ASN A 339 -17.58 13.34 1.66
N ALA A 340 -16.45 14.01 1.43
CA ALA A 340 -15.14 13.59 1.93
C ALA A 340 -15.03 13.59 3.48
N LEU A 341 -15.78 14.45 4.19
CA LEU A 341 -15.90 14.44 5.65
C LEU A 341 -16.78 13.31 6.18
N SER A 342 -17.72 12.84 5.36
CA SER A 342 -18.66 11.78 5.71
C SER A 342 -18.17 10.38 5.34
N SER A 343 -17.02 10.29 4.66
CA SER A 343 -16.50 9.03 4.12
C SER A 343 -15.83 8.16 5.18
N TRP A 344 -15.91 6.84 4.98
CA TRP A 344 -15.22 5.81 5.74
C TRP A 344 -15.07 4.56 4.89
N ARG A 345 -14.16 3.66 5.29
CA ARG A 345 -13.72 2.52 4.49
C ARG A 345 -14.04 1.21 5.18
N ILE A 346 -14.59 0.27 4.43
CA ILE A 346 -14.73 -1.14 4.75
C ILE A 346 -13.62 -1.87 3.99
N SER A 347 -12.89 -2.77 4.63
CA SER A 347 -11.91 -3.60 3.93
C SER A 347 -12.11 -5.07 4.26
N LEU A 348 -12.34 -5.84 3.21
CA LEU A 348 -12.64 -7.26 3.22
C LEU A 348 -11.37 -8.11 3.07
N SER A 349 -11.49 -9.37 3.44
CA SER A 349 -10.45 -10.38 3.40
C SER A 349 -11.04 -11.71 2.92
N HIS A 350 -10.18 -12.63 2.49
CA HIS A 350 -10.56 -14.03 2.31
C HIS A 350 -10.93 -14.73 3.64
N LEU A 351 -10.67 -14.09 4.77
CA LEU A 351 -11.08 -14.57 6.10
C LEU A 351 -12.47 -14.04 6.49
N THR A 352 -13.00 -13.05 5.78
CA THR A 352 -14.34 -12.50 6.04
C THR A 352 -15.39 -13.54 5.67
N THR A 353 -16.38 -13.76 6.55
CA THR A 353 -17.46 -14.70 6.33
C THR A 353 -18.76 -14.02 5.94
N GLU A 354 -19.72 -14.78 5.41
CA GLU A 354 -21.06 -14.27 5.12
C GLU A 354 -21.80 -13.83 6.39
N GLU A 355 -21.60 -14.54 7.50
CA GLU A 355 -22.18 -14.20 8.81
C GLU A 355 -21.63 -12.86 9.34
N GLU A 356 -20.35 -12.56 9.09
CA GLU A 356 -19.76 -11.27 9.44
C GLU A 356 -20.36 -10.14 8.60
N ILE A 357 -20.64 -10.37 7.30
CA ILE A 357 -21.33 -9.41 6.44
C ILE A 357 -22.76 -9.19 6.95
N ASP A 358 -23.51 -10.24 7.32
CA ASP A 358 -24.85 -10.12 7.87
C ASP A 358 -24.87 -9.35 9.20
N GLY A 359 -23.94 -9.68 10.09
CA GLY A 359 -23.79 -8.97 11.37
C GLY A 359 -23.41 -7.50 11.17
N PHE A 360 -22.53 -7.21 10.19
CA PHE A 360 -22.19 -5.83 9.80
C PHE A 360 -23.44 -5.09 9.30
N LEU A 361 -24.24 -5.68 8.39
CA LEU A 361 -25.43 -5.03 7.84
C LEU A 361 -26.48 -4.74 8.90
N GLN A 362 -26.67 -5.62 9.88
CA GLN A 362 -27.55 -5.37 11.03
C GLN A 362 -27.06 -4.22 11.91
N ALA A 363 -25.76 -4.19 12.22
CA ALA A 363 -25.14 -3.10 12.95
C ALA A 363 -25.22 -1.77 12.17
N PHE A 364 -24.97 -1.83 10.87
CA PHE A 364 -25.07 -0.67 9.97
C PHE A 364 -26.48 -0.08 9.95
N ASP A 365 -27.53 -0.90 9.77
CA ASP A 365 -28.93 -0.46 9.77
C ASP A 365 -29.28 0.27 11.06
N THR A 366 -28.88 -0.30 12.21
CA THR A 366 -29.10 0.30 13.53
C THR A 366 -28.38 1.64 13.65
N CYS A 367 -27.11 1.73 13.24
CA CYS A 367 -26.34 2.98 13.26
C CYS A 367 -26.90 4.02 12.30
N TYR A 368 -27.29 3.59 11.09
CA TYR A 368 -27.88 4.46 10.08
C TYR A 368 -29.16 5.12 10.60
N LYS A 369 -30.11 4.33 11.12
CA LYS A 369 -31.35 4.84 11.70
C LYS A 369 -31.09 5.78 12.87
N PHE A 370 -30.19 5.41 13.78
CA PHE A 370 -29.83 6.24 14.95
C PHE A 370 -29.20 7.59 14.56
N LEU A 371 -28.34 7.62 13.55
CA LEU A 371 -27.58 8.82 13.17
C LEU A 371 -28.28 9.71 12.13
N THR A 372 -29.25 9.16 11.38
CA THR A 372 -29.95 9.90 10.31
C THR A 372 -31.36 10.33 10.70
N ASN A 373 -32.03 9.67 11.67
CA ASN A 373 -33.29 10.12 12.18
C ASN A 373 -33.05 11.40 12.99
N LYS A 374 -33.39 12.55 12.40
CA LYS A 374 -33.48 13.84 13.07
C LYS A 374 -34.81 13.91 13.88
N GLU A 375 -34.97 13.05 14.84
CA GLU A 375 -35.93 13.24 15.90
C GLU A 375 -35.16 13.21 17.22
N ASN A 376 -34.81 14.37 17.66
CA ASN A 376 -34.62 15.01 18.97
C ASN A 376 -33.38 15.90 19.00
#